data_947e38ffbd78ad7f47bba40aa6713c6c
#
_entry.id   947e38ffbd78ad7f47bba40aa6713c6c
#
_cell.length_a   1.000
_cell.length_b   1.000
_cell.length_c   1.000
_cell.angle_alpha   90.00
_cell.angle_beta   90.00
_cell.angle_gamma   90.00
#
_symmetry.space_group_name_H-M   'P 1'
#
loop_
_entity.id
_entity.type
_entity.pdbx_description
1 polymer ?
#
loop_
_entity_poly.entity_id
_entity_poly.type
_entity_poly.pdbx_seq_one_letter_code
_entity_poly.pdbx_strand_id
1 'polypeptide(L)'
;KMTLLIAAFVSLFANAIYAGRASDGNAKIIYWQAPSILNPYLSSGTKDIESASLVIEPLGRYDEKGALVPWLAEEIPTVGNGGVSSDLTTITWKLKKGLLWSDGSAVTSADVKFTADYCMDPDGGCAQLNKFDGIKSIDTPDERTIVITFTAPKPNPYGPFMGGQTPILQKAQFENCK
;
A
#
# COMPACT_ATOMS: atom_id res chain seq x y z
N LYS A 1 -8.19 4.75 -59.03
CA LYS A 1 -8.65 5.95 -58.28
C LYS A 1 -9.61 5.62 -57.11
N MET A 2 -10.31 4.47 -57.16
CA MET A 2 -11.27 4.06 -56.11
C MET A 2 -10.61 3.40 -54.92
N THR A 3 -9.46 2.73 -55.11
CA THR A 3 -8.69 2.07 -54.05
C THR A 3 -8.02 3.04 -53.05
N LEU A 4 -7.69 4.25 -53.48
CA LEU A 4 -7.08 5.26 -52.59
C LEU A 4 -8.11 5.90 -51.61
N LEU A 5 -9.38 5.97 -52.00
CA LEU A 5 -10.45 6.54 -51.17
C LEU A 5 -10.85 5.59 -50.03
N ILE A 6 -10.76 4.28 -50.22
CA ILE A 6 -11.07 3.28 -49.18
C ILE A 6 -9.97 3.24 -48.12
N ALA A 7 -8.71 3.40 -48.48
CA ALA A 7 -7.58 3.46 -47.54
C ALA A 7 -7.63 4.71 -46.65
N ALA A 8 -8.07 5.87 -47.19
CA ALA A 8 -8.22 7.11 -46.45
C ALA A 8 -9.39 7.06 -45.45
N PHE A 9 -10.44 6.31 -45.75
CA PHE A 9 -11.60 6.16 -44.87
C PHE A 9 -11.33 5.22 -43.70
N VAL A 10 -10.54 4.18 -43.90
CA VAL A 10 -10.13 3.24 -42.84
C VAL A 10 -9.17 3.91 -41.82
N SER A 11 -8.30 4.81 -42.27
CA SER A 11 -7.37 5.54 -41.39
C SER A 11 -8.07 6.61 -40.55
N LEU A 12 -9.21 7.14 -40.93
CA LEU A 12 -10.00 8.08 -40.16
C LEU A 12 -10.75 7.41 -38.98
N PHE A 13 -11.11 6.13 -39.11
CA PHE A 13 -11.75 5.37 -38.02
C PHE A 13 -10.76 4.79 -37.02
N ALA A 14 -9.50 4.57 -37.41
CA ALA A 14 -8.48 4.05 -36.51
C ALA A 14 -8.11 5.06 -35.38
N ASN A 15 -8.26 6.36 -35.62
CA ASN A 15 -7.99 7.38 -34.61
C ASN A 15 -9.13 7.59 -33.60
N ALA A 16 -10.33 7.10 -33.85
CA ALA A 16 -11.46 7.22 -32.90
C ALA A 16 -11.45 6.15 -31.78
N ILE A 17 -10.59 5.13 -31.88
CA ILE A 17 -10.54 4.03 -30.91
C ILE A 17 -9.61 4.33 -29.73
N TYR A 18 -8.81 5.39 -29.81
CA TYR A 18 -7.87 5.81 -28.76
C TYR A 18 -8.33 7.03 -27.95
N ALA A 19 -9.62 7.34 -27.90
CA ALA A 19 -10.16 8.17 -26.84
C ALA A 19 -10.08 7.34 -25.55
N GLY A 20 -8.87 7.30 -24.96
CA GLY A 20 -8.58 6.50 -23.77
C GLY A 20 -9.55 6.88 -22.65
N ARG A 21 -9.98 5.89 -21.89
CA ARG A 21 -10.68 6.10 -20.64
C ARG A 21 -9.86 7.11 -19.81
N ALA A 22 -10.53 8.08 -19.19
CA ALA A 22 -9.88 9.18 -18.44
C ALA A 22 -9.04 10.16 -19.29
N SER A 23 -9.33 10.31 -20.59
CA SER A 23 -8.69 11.34 -21.42
C SER A 23 -8.93 12.78 -20.94
N ASP A 24 -9.98 12.99 -20.12
CA ASP A 24 -10.34 14.23 -19.44
C ASP A 24 -9.69 14.35 -18.05
N GLY A 25 -8.81 13.43 -17.65
CA GLY A 25 -8.19 13.39 -16.32
C GLY A 25 -9.11 12.87 -15.20
N ASN A 26 -10.31 12.37 -15.55
CA ASN A 26 -11.27 11.86 -14.59
C ASN A 26 -11.40 10.34 -14.68
N ALA A 27 -11.34 9.64 -13.56
CA ALA A 27 -11.68 8.24 -13.42
C ALA A 27 -13.00 8.09 -12.65
N LYS A 28 -13.95 7.36 -13.24
CA LYS A 28 -15.22 7.04 -12.58
C LYS A 28 -15.25 5.55 -12.26
N ILE A 29 -15.28 5.24 -10.97
CA ILE A 29 -15.33 3.87 -10.47
C ILE A 29 -16.75 3.62 -9.95
N ILE A 30 -17.42 2.61 -10.52
CA ILE A 30 -18.73 2.15 -10.02
C ILE A 30 -18.44 1.08 -8.97
N TYR A 31 -18.97 1.29 -7.78
CA TYR A 31 -18.78 0.37 -6.67
C TYR A 31 -20.13 -0.10 -6.12
N TRP A 32 -20.18 -1.29 -5.53
CA TRP A 32 -21.42 -1.91 -5.05
C TRP A 32 -22.02 -1.20 -3.84
N GLN A 33 -21.22 -0.47 -3.06
CA GLN A 33 -21.66 0.31 -1.89
C GLN A 33 -20.72 1.49 -1.67
N ALA A 34 -21.26 2.63 -1.24
CA ALA A 34 -20.46 3.80 -0.89
C ALA A 34 -19.57 3.50 0.33
N PRO A 35 -18.31 3.98 0.35
CA PRO A 35 -17.47 3.91 1.52
C PRO A 35 -18.05 4.72 2.68
N SER A 36 -17.90 4.21 3.89
CA SER A 36 -18.28 4.91 5.13
C SER A 36 -17.13 5.73 5.70
N ILE A 37 -15.90 5.20 5.52
CA ILE A 37 -14.65 5.81 6.00
C ILE A 37 -13.51 5.40 5.08
N LEU A 38 -12.54 6.30 4.88
CA LEU A 38 -11.33 6.02 4.08
C LEU A 38 -10.10 5.68 4.94
N ASN A 39 -10.29 5.44 6.24
CA ASN A 39 -9.25 4.91 7.11
C ASN A 39 -9.48 3.40 7.34
N PRO A 40 -8.71 2.49 6.68
CA PRO A 40 -8.93 1.05 6.77
C PRO A 40 -8.59 0.48 8.16
N TYR A 41 -7.90 1.23 9.01
CA TYR A 41 -7.66 0.83 10.40
C TYR A 41 -8.89 0.97 11.30
N LEU A 42 -9.90 1.73 10.88
CA LEU A 42 -11.15 1.92 11.60
C LEU A 42 -12.32 1.16 10.95
N SER A 43 -12.06 0.31 9.96
CA SER A 43 -13.10 -0.50 9.30
C SER A 43 -12.56 -1.86 8.88
N SER A 44 -13.39 -2.89 9.00
CA SER A 44 -13.17 -4.21 8.38
C SER A 44 -13.98 -4.40 7.09
N GLY A 45 -14.73 -3.38 6.67
CA GLY A 45 -15.59 -3.44 5.49
C GLY A 45 -14.80 -3.38 4.18
N THR A 46 -15.02 -4.35 3.28
CA THR A 46 -14.35 -4.41 1.98
C THR A 46 -14.48 -3.11 1.18
N LYS A 47 -15.67 -2.49 1.19
CA LYS A 47 -15.94 -1.22 0.51
C LYS A 47 -15.03 -0.07 0.98
N ASP A 48 -14.70 -0.04 2.26
CA ASP A 48 -13.85 1.00 2.86
C ASP A 48 -12.38 0.73 2.56
N ILE A 49 -11.93 -0.52 2.73
CA ILE A 49 -10.56 -0.97 2.46
C ILE A 49 -10.19 -0.77 1.00
N GLU A 50 -11.03 -1.22 0.07
CA GLU A 50 -10.76 -1.09 -1.37
C GLU A 50 -10.80 0.37 -1.83
N SER A 51 -11.73 1.18 -1.32
CA SER A 51 -11.77 2.61 -1.63
C SER A 51 -10.54 3.35 -1.10
N ALA A 52 -10.12 3.05 0.13
CA ALA A 52 -8.89 3.61 0.72
C ALA A 52 -7.64 3.20 -0.07
N SER A 53 -7.58 1.97 -0.59
CA SER A 53 -6.44 1.45 -1.34
C SER A 53 -6.17 2.16 -2.68
N LEU A 54 -7.08 3.03 -3.13
CA LEU A 54 -6.87 3.91 -4.30
C LEU A 54 -5.96 5.10 -3.98
N VAL A 55 -5.81 5.46 -2.71
CA VAL A 55 -5.11 6.69 -2.29
C VAL A 55 -4.06 6.45 -1.20
N ILE A 56 -4.15 5.34 -0.46
CA ILE A 56 -3.20 5.01 0.62
C ILE A 56 -2.53 3.68 0.29
N GLU A 57 -1.21 3.60 0.45
CA GLU A 57 -0.39 2.52 -0.07
C GLU A 57 0.36 1.75 1.04
N PRO A 58 0.49 0.39 0.88
CA PRO A 58 1.25 -0.46 1.79
C PRO A 58 2.72 -0.58 1.37
N LEU A 59 3.55 -1.25 2.18
CA LEU A 59 4.92 -1.59 1.81
C LEU A 59 4.97 -2.60 0.66
N GLY A 60 4.06 -3.56 0.64
CA GLY A 60 3.94 -4.55 -0.41
C GLY A 60 2.49 -4.95 -0.68
N ARG A 61 2.26 -5.60 -1.80
CA ARG A 61 0.94 -6.09 -2.24
C ARG A 61 1.03 -7.54 -2.69
N TYR A 62 -0.14 -8.12 -2.96
CA TYR A 62 -0.27 -9.38 -3.69
C TYR A 62 -0.69 -9.07 -5.12
N ASP A 63 -0.05 -9.73 -6.09
CA ASP A 63 -0.48 -9.68 -7.49
C ASP A 63 -1.71 -10.56 -7.73
N GLU A 64 -2.19 -10.62 -8.98
CA GLU A 64 -3.34 -11.43 -9.37
C GLU A 64 -3.12 -12.94 -9.25
N LYS A 65 -1.89 -13.40 -9.03
CA LYS A 65 -1.51 -14.80 -8.79
C LYS A 65 -1.26 -15.09 -7.31
N GLY A 66 -1.41 -14.07 -6.45
CA GLY A 66 -1.15 -14.17 -5.02
C GLY A 66 0.33 -14.12 -4.64
N ALA A 67 1.22 -13.74 -5.57
CA ALA A 67 2.62 -13.53 -5.26
C ALA A 67 2.84 -12.17 -4.57
N LEU A 68 3.80 -12.13 -3.64
CA LEU A 68 4.20 -10.90 -2.97
C LEU A 68 4.98 -10.00 -3.93
N VAL A 69 4.54 -8.75 -4.08
CA VAL A 69 5.23 -7.74 -4.90
C VAL A 69 5.53 -6.49 -4.06
N PRO A 70 6.71 -5.88 -4.21
CA PRO A 70 7.05 -4.67 -3.48
C PRO A 70 6.23 -3.48 -4.01
N TRP A 71 5.76 -2.60 -3.10
CA TRP A 71 4.99 -1.42 -3.45
C TRP A 71 5.72 -0.13 -3.03
N LEU A 72 5.60 0.31 -1.77
CA LEU A 72 6.46 1.38 -1.23
C LEU A 72 7.86 0.84 -0.85
N ALA A 73 8.00 -0.46 -0.59
CA ALA A 73 9.29 -1.08 -0.32
C ALA A 73 10.13 -1.29 -1.58
N GLU A 74 11.46 -1.25 -1.45
CA GLU A 74 12.42 -1.53 -2.53
C GLU A 74 12.28 -2.97 -3.04
N GLU A 75 12.13 -3.92 -2.11
CA GLU A 75 11.98 -5.36 -2.37
C GLU A 75 11.15 -6.03 -1.27
N ILE A 76 10.73 -7.26 -1.50
CA ILE A 76 10.12 -8.09 -0.46
C ILE A 76 11.24 -8.71 0.38
N PRO A 77 11.28 -8.46 1.71
CA PRO A 77 12.26 -9.08 2.59
C PRO A 77 12.06 -10.60 2.64
N THR A 78 13.15 -11.34 2.52
CA THR A 78 13.19 -12.81 2.61
C THR A 78 14.39 -13.25 3.42
N VAL A 79 14.44 -14.52 3.84
CA VAL A 79 15.66 -15.09 4.43
C VAL A 79 16.79 -15.09 3.39
N GLY A 80 16.47 -15.34 2.11
CA GLY A 80 17.44 -15.42 1.04
C GLY A 80 18.16 -14.10 0.72
N ASN A 81 17.49 -12.95 0.88
CA ASN A 81 18.10 -11.62 0.70
C ASN A 81 18.53 -10.96 2.02
N GLY A 82 18.44 -11.69 3.14
CA GLY A 82 18.80 -11.17 4.47
C GLY A 82 17.79 -10.21 5.08
N GLY A 83 16.68 -9.94 4.42
CA GLY A 83 15.60 -9.09 4.92
C GLY A 83 14.76 -9.73 6.02
N VAL A 84 14.80 -11.07 6.15
CA VAL A 84 14.24 -11.82 7.27
C VAL A 84 15.37 -12.59 7.95
N SER A 85 15.47 -12.51 9.26
CA SER A 85 16.49 -13.24 10.03
C SER A 85 16.29 -14.76 9.92
N SER A 86 17.39 -15.52 10.01
CA SER A 86 17.36 -16.99 9.89
C SER A 86 16.56 -17.69 10.99
N ASP A 87 16.43 -17.05 12.15
CA ASP A 87 15.60 -17.51 13.26
C ASP A 87 14.14 -17.04 13.17
N LEU A 88 13.79 -16.33 12.09
CA LEU A 88 12.45 -15.81 11.78
C LEU A 88 11.89 -14.84 12.85
N THR A 89 12.75 -14.21 13.64
CA THR A 89 12.31 -13.27 14.68
C THR A 89 12.33 -11.82 14.25
N THR A 90 12.94 -11.52 13.09
CA THR A 90 13.10 -10.14 12.62
C THR A 90 12.83 -10.04 11.12
N ILE A 91 12.13 -8.98 10.71
CA ILE A 91 11.98 -8.57 9.32
C ILE A 91 12.42 -7.12 9.15
N THR A 92 13.23 -6.86 8.13
CA THR A 92 13.73 -5.53 7.78
C THR A 92 13.17 -5.09 6.44
N TRP A 93 12.38 -4.04 6.44
CA TRP A 93 11.87 -3.38 5.26
C TRP A 93 12.72 -2.18 4.90
N LYS A 94 12.80 -1.86 3.61
CA LYS A 94 13.47 -0.67 3.11
C LYS A 94 12.58 0.07 2.11
N LEU A 95 12.30 1.34 2.38
CA LEU A 95 11.49 2.20 1.49
C LEU A 95 12.26 2.55 0.22
N LYS A 96 11.55 2.63 -0.91
CA LYS A 96 12.07 3.22 -2.14
C LYS A 96 12.57 4.64 -1.89
N LYS A 97 13.50 5.11 -2.71
CA LYS A 97 13.98 6.50 -2.66
C LYS A 97 12.96 7.44 -3.29
N GLY A 98 12.86 8.65 -2.76
CA GLY A 98 12.08 9.74 -3.37
C GLY A 98 10.57 9.56 -3.29
N LEU A 99 10.06 8.73 -2.36
CA LEU A 99 8.64 8.64 -2.10
C LEU A 99 8.14 9.93 -1.47
N LEU A 100 7.03 10.45 -2.00
CA LEU A 100 6.40 11.67 -1.51
C LEU A 100 4.92 11.41 -1.22
N TRP A 101 4.41 12.06 -0.18
CA TRP A 101 3.00 12.24 0.06
C TRP A 101 2.40 13.22 -0.95
N SER A 102 1.08 13.29 -1.03
CA SER A 102 0.36 14.21 -1.95
C SER A 102 0.61 15.69 -1.65
N ASP A 103 1.04 16.03 -0.43
CA ASP A 103 1.44 17.39 -0.03
C ASP A 103 2.90 17.72 -0.36
N GLY A 104 3.64 16.78 -0.94
CA GLY A 104 5.05 16.92 -1.31
C GLY A 104 6.04 16.60 -0.19
N SER A 105 5.58 16.28 1.03
CA SER A 105 6.46 15.82 2.11
C SER A 105 6.98 14.41 1.85
N ALA A 106 8.13 14.05 2.42
CA ALA A 106 8.73 12.74 2.24
C ALA A 106 7.97 11.66 3.02
N VAL A 107 7.77 10.49 2.40
CA VAL A 107 7.36 9.27 3.09
C VAL A 107 8.58 8.67 3.77
N THR A 108 8.50 8.45 5.08
CA THR A 108 9.62 7.98 5.89
C THR A 108 9.29 6.76 6.74
N SER A 109 10.32 6.14 7.30
CA SER A 109 10.18 5.05 8.27
C SER A 109 9.42 5.49 9.54
N ALA A 110 9.44 6.78 9.86
CA ALA A 110 8.66 7.33 10.98
C ALA A 110 7.14 7.23 10.73
N ASP A 111 6.67 7.35 9.47
CA ASP A 111 5.27 7.15 9.11
C ASP A 111 4.87 5.68 9.31
N VAL A 112 5.75 4.75 8.92
CA VAL A 112 5.53 3.30 9.10
C VAL A 112 5.44 2.94 10.58
N LYS A 113 6.38 3.45 11.40
CA LYS A 113 6.33 3.25 12.85
C LYS A 113 5.08 3.86 13.46
N PHE A 114 4.75 5.11 13.10
CA PHE A 114 3.52 5.78 13.54
C PHE A 114 2.28 4.94 13.22
N THR A 115 2.21 4.37 12.01
CA THR A 115 1.08 3.54 11.58
C THR A 115 0.90 2.33 12.48
N ALA A 116 1.99 1.67 12.85
CA ALA A 116 1.93 0.55 13.79
C ALA A 116 1.51 1.00 15.20
N ASP A 117 2.13 2.08 15.71
CA ASP A 117 1.79 2.62 17.03
C ASP A 117 0.30 3.04 17.09
N TYR A 118 -0.22 3.64 16.00
CA TYR A 118 -1.63 4.02 15.85
C TYR A 118 -2.57 2.80 15.94
N CYS A 119 -2.22 1.70 15.25
CA CYS A 119 -3.05 0.49 15.29
C CYS A 119 -2.89 -0.30 16.60
N MET A 120 -1.71 -0.30 17.20
CA MET A 120 -1.44 -1.02 18.44
C MET A 120 -1.83 -0.24 19.70
N ASP A 121 -2.30 1.00 19.57
CA ASP A 121 -2.84 1.76 20.69
C ASP A 121 -4.04 1.02 21.30
N PRO A 122 -4.01 0.62 22.56
CA PRO A 122 -5.07 -0.15 23.20
C PRO A 122 -6.42 0.60 23.23
N ASP A 123 -6.38 1.92 23.20
CA ASP A 123 -7.57 2.78 23.20
C ASP A 123 -8.04 3.14 21.78
N GLY A 124 -7.27 2.76 20.74
CA GLY A 124 -7.48 3.18 19.35
C GLY A 124 -8.56 2.40 18.60
N GLY A 125 -8.97 1.22 19.06
CA GLY A 125 -10.02 0.42 18.42
C GLY A 125 -9.70 -0.04 17.01
N CYS A 126 -8.44 -0.35 16.70
CA CYS A 126 -7.98 -0.73 15.36
C CYS A 126 -8.62 -2.04 14.87
N ALA A 127 -9.33 -2.00 13.75
CA ALA A 127 -9.95 -3.16 13.12
C ALA A 127 -8.93 -4.17 12.55
N GLN A 128 -7.67 -3.76 12.36
CA GLN A 128 -6.61 -4.58 11.79
C GLN A 128 -5.56 -5.02 12.82
N LEU A 129 -5.86 -4.89 14.12
CA LEU A 129 -4.92 -5.16 15.22
C LEU A 129 -4.28 -6.55 15.12
N ASN A 130 -5.03 -7.56 14.69
CA ASN A 130 -4.55 -8.94 14.52
C ASN A 130 -3.39 -9.07 13.50
N LYS A 131 -3.22 -8.11 12.60
CA LYS A 131 -2.11 -8.10 11.64
C LYS A 131 -0.78 -7.73 12.32
N PHE A 132 -0.85 -7.08 13.47
CA PHE A 132 0.30 -6.63 14.27
C PHE A 132 0.62 -7.59 15.43
N ASP A 133 -0.09 -8.72 15.54
CA ASP A 133 0.12 -9.70 16.61
C ASP A 133 1.56 -10.21 16.66
N GLY A 134 2.11 -10.26 17.88
CA GLY A 134 3.44 -10.77 18.16
C GLY A 134 4.57 -9.80 17.85
N ILE A 135 4.30 -8.56 17.47
CA ILE A 135 5.34 -7.53 17.37
C ILE A 135 5.83 -7.19 18.78
N LYS A 136 7.16 -7.24 18.96
CA LYS A 136 7.87 -6.84 20.17
C LYS A 136 8.34 -5.38 20.09
N SER A 137 8.95 -5.00 18.96
CA SER A 137 9.41 -3.63 18.70
C SER A 137 9.41 -3.33 17.20
N ILE A 138 9.33 -2.04 16.88
CA ILE A 138 9.56 -1.49 15.54
C ILE A 138 10.60 -0.38 15.69
N ASP A 139 11.77 -0.59 15.09
CA ASP A 139 12.88 0.34 15.12
C ASP A 139 13.08 0.97 13.73
N THR A 140 13.41 2.24 13.69
CA THR A 140 13.63 3.02 12.47
C THR A 140 15.02 3.65 12.51
N PRO A 141 16.08 2.87 12.21
CA PRO A 141 17.46 3.32 12.35
C PRO A 141 17.82 4.46 11.39
N ASP A 142 17.11 4.60 10.31
CA ASP A 142 17.20 5.71 9.37
C ASP A 142 15.85 6.00 8.71
N GLU A 143 15.77 7.04 7.87
CA GLU A 143 14.52 7.49 7.25
C GLU A 143 13.83 6.48 6.34
N ARG A 144 14.50 5.39 5.96
CA ARG A 144 13.99 4.42 5.00
C ARG A 144 14.00 2.99 5.49
N THR A 145 14.63 2.71 6.61
CA THR A 145 14.76 1.35 7.15
C THR A 145 13.83 1.14 8.33
N ILE A 146 13.07 0.06 8.28
CA ILE A 146 12.13 -0.35 9.33
C ILE A 146 12.50 -1.78 9.74
N VAL A 147 12.82 -1.96 11.01
CA VAL A 147 13.15 -3.26 11.59
C VAL A 147 12.03 -3.66 12.56
N ILE A 148 11.32 -4.73 12.22
CA ILE A 148 10.25 -5.28 13.06
C ILE A 148 10.82 -6.52 13.76
N THR A 149 10.82 -6.51 15.08
CA THR A 149 11.19 -7.67 15.90
C THR A 149 9.93 -8.30 16.48
N PHE A 150 9.83 -9.63 16.37
CA PHE A 150 8.73 -10.41 16.93
C PHE A 150 9.10 -11.04 18.26
N THR A 151 8.10 -11.35 19.08
CA THR A 151 8.26 -12.02 20.39
C THR A 151 8.65 -13.50 20.26
N ALA A 152 8.40 -14.10 19.10
CA ALA A 152 8.71 -15.50 18.77
C ALA A 152 8.94 -15.63 17.27
N PRO A 153 9.57 -16.73 16.78
CA PRO A 153 9.71 -17.00 15.36
C PRO A 153 8.38 -16.90 14.61
N LYS A 154 8.34 -16.11 13.53
CA LYS A 154 7.15 -15.86 12.71
C LYS A 154 7.40 -16.32 11.27
N PRO A 155 7.01 -17.54 10.88
CA PRO A 155 7.27 -18.08 9.53
C PRO A 155 6.63 -17.26 8.41
N ASN A 156 5.52 -16.55 8.68
CA ASN A 156 4.92 -15.58 7.79
C ASN A 156 4.93 -14.18 8.44
N PRO A 157 6.03 -13.40 8.27
CA PRO A 157 6.19 -12.10 8.93
C PRO A 157 5.48 -10.95 8.21
N TYR A 158 4.73 -11.23 7.12
CA TYR A 158 4.13 -10.22 6.25
C TYR A 158 2.73 -9.76 6.70
N GLY A 159 2.32 -10.01 7.93
CA GLY A 159 1.03 -9.54 8.45
C GLY A 159 0.86 -8.03 8.40
N PRO A 160 1.76 -7.25 9.00
CA PRO A 160 1.70 -5.80 8.95
C PRO A 160 2.20 -5.26 7.60
N PHE A 161 1.58 -4.14 7.16
CA PHE A 161 2.00 -3.35 5.99
C PHE A 161 1.90 -4.04 4.62
N MET A 162 1.10 -5.12 4.54
CA MET A 162 0.83 -5.84 3.29
C MET A 162 -0.62 -5.70 2.86
N GLY A 163 -0.81 -5.25 1.60
CA GLY A 163 -2.14 -5.10 1.00
C GLY A 163 -2.95 -3.92 1.54
N GLY A 164 -4.17 -3.76 1.03
CA GLY A 164 -5.02 -2.61 1.32
C GLY A 164 -5.55 -2.50 2.75
N GLN A 165 -5.41 -3.56 3.56
CA GLN A 165 -5.85 -3.55 4.97
C GLN A 165 -4.88 -2.82 5.89
N THR A 166 -3.60 -2.78 5.55
CA THR A 166 -2.54 -2.21 6.40
C THR A 166 -1.63 -1.26 5.60
N PRO A 167 -2.20 -0.20 4.97
CA PRO A 167 -1.42 0.82 4.28
C PRO A 167 -0.67 1.69 5.29
N ILE A 168 0.27 2.50 4.79
CA ILE A 168 1.01 3.45 5.61
C ILE A 168 0.20 4.74 5.76
N LEU A 169 0.07 5.24 6.99
CA LEU A 169 -0.56 6.52 7.30
C LEU A 169 0.50 7.62 7.41
N GLN A 170 0.20 8.81 6.91
CA GLN A 170 1.04 9.98 7.09
C GLN A 170 0.96 10.47 8.54
N LYS A 171 2.07 10.40 9.27
CA LYS A 171 2.12 10.80 10.69
C LYS A 171 1.58 12.21 10.90
N ALA A 172 2.06 13.19 10.13
CA ALA A 172 1.68 14.59 10.28
C ALA A 172 0.17 14.85 10.12
N GLN A 173 -0.53 14.01 9.33
CA GLN A 173 -1.97 14.14 9.12
C GLN A 173 -2.78 13.48 10.24
N PHE A 174 -2.29 12.38 10.81
CA PHE A 174 -3.08 11.52 11.70
C PHE A 174 -2.67 11.60 13.18
N GLU A 175 -1.52 12.18 13.54
CA GLU A 175 -1.03 12.21 14.93
C GLU A 175 -1.95 12.93 15.92
N ASN A 176 -2.81 13.81 15.45
CA ASN A 176 -3.81 14.53 16.26
C ASN A 176 -5.23 13.94 16.12
N CYS A 177 -5.40 12.85 15.36
CA CYS A 177 -6.69 12.16 15.17
C CYS A 177 -6.78 11.02 16.20
N LYS A 178 -7.35 11.32 17.37
CA LYS A 178 -7.68 10.33 18.41
C LYS A 178 -9.17 10.18 18.57
#